data_eee0fc0bf177d39d8a57dd9d52173337
#
_entry.id   eee0fc0bf177d39d8a57dd9d52173337
#
_cell.length_a   1.000
_cell.length_b   1.000
_cell.length_c   1.000
_cell.angle_alpha   90.00
_cell.angle_beta   90.00
_cell.angle_gamma   90.00
#
_symmetry.space_group_name_H-M   'P 1'
#
loop_
_entity.id
_entity.type
_entity.pdbx_description
1 polymer ?
#
loop_
_entity_poly.entity_id
_entity_poly.type
_entity_poly.pdbx_seq_one_letter_code
_entity_poly.pdbx_strand_id
1 'polypeptide(L)'
;MAAPAVRASPLAAFQALAKRCLEHGHPQLCEQALIEAEALQRQASARSAYPCQTLLLGVQADLVMQQLQAGRGALAISDLQAATRGCSGL
;
A
#
# COMPACT_ATOMS: atom_id res chain seq x y z
N MET A 1 -7.31 -33.78 5.41
CA MET A 1 -7.68 -32.63 4.56
C MET A 1 -7.01 -31.37 5.10
N ALA A 2 -6.18 -30.74 4.29
CA ALA A 2 -5.59 -29.48 4.71
C ALA A 2 -6.67 -28.41 4.76
N ALA A 3 -6.71 -27.60 5.82
CA ALA A 3 -7.56 -26.45 5.86
C ALA A 3 -7.23 -25.54 4.68
N PRO A 4 -8.22 -24.92 4.03
CA PRO A 4 -7.93 -23.98 2.96
C PRO A 4 -7.04 -22.87 3.53
N ALA A 5 -5.94 -22.62 2.84
CA ALA A 5 -5.06 -21.52 3.23
C ALA A 5 -5.87 -20.23 3.17
N VAL A 6 -5.94 -19.53 4.28
CA VAL A 6 -6.53 -18.20 4.30
C VAL A 6 -5.58 -17.30 3.52
N ARG A 7 -5.95 -16.96 2.31
CA ARG A 7 -5.17 -16.00 1.53
C ARG A 7 -5.49 -14.61 2.03
N ALA A 8 -4.47 -13.90 2.49
CA ALA A 8 -4.63 -12.48 2.74
C ALA A 8 -5.10 -11.82 1.44
N SER A 9 -6.05 -10.88 1.54
CA SER A 9 -6.44 -10.11 0.37
C SER A 9 -5.24 -9.33 -0.17
N PRO A 10 -5.22 -8.99 -1.47
CA PRO A 10 -4.15 -8.15 -2.02
C PRO A 10 -3.96 -6.85 -1.26
N LEU A 11 -5.03 -6.25 -0.78
CA LEU A 11 -4.96 -5.03 0.01
C LEU A 11 -4.28 -5.27 1.37
N ALA A 12 -4.62 -6.36 2.07
CA ALA A 12 -4.02 -6.69 3.36
C ALA A 12 -2.52 -7.00 3.20
N ALA A 13 -2.15 -7.73 2.15
CA ALA A 13 -0.76 -8.03 1.84
C ALA A 13 0.03 -6.76 1.56
N PHE A 14 -0.54 -5.85 0.77
CA PHE A 14 0.04 -4.55 0.48
C PHE A 14 0.22 -3.74 1.76
N GLN A 15 -0.81 -3.67 2.61
CA GLN A 15 -0.76 -2.91 3.87
C GLN A 15 0.41 -3.37 4.74
N ALA A 16 0.57 -4.67 4.92
CA ALA A 16 1.64 -5.24 5.73
C ALA A 16 3.02 -4.86 5.17
N LEU A 17 3.18 -4.98 3.85
CA LEU A 17 4.43 -4.70 3.18
C LEU A 17 4.78 -3.20 3.21
N ALA A 18 3.79 -2.35 2.92
CA ALA A 18 3.97 -0.90 2.93
C ALA A 18 4.31 -0.40 4.34
N LYS A 19 3.66 -0.94 5.35
CA LYS A 19 3.95 -0.59 6.75
C LYS A 19 5.40 -0.92 7.09
N ARG A 20 5.88 -2.09 6.69
CA ARG A 20 7.27 -2.48 6.92
C ARG A 20 8.26 -1.55 6.20
N CYS A 21 7.93 -1.17 4.97
CA CYS A 21 8.74 -0.17 4.25
C CYS A 21 8.81 1.14 5.03
N LEU A 22 7.66 1.66 5.45
CA LEU A 22 7.58 2.95 6.12
C LEU A 22 8.24 2.95 7.51
N GLU A 23 8.21 1.80 8.20
CA GLU A 23 8.80 1.68 9.54
C GLU A 23 10.30 1.38 9.52
N HIS A 24 10.75 0.58 8.54
CA HIS A 24 12.13 0.08 8.52
C HIS A 24 12.97 0.63 7.39
N GLY A 25 12.36 1.21 6.37
CA GLY A 25 13.08 1.81 5.25
C GLY A 25 13.89 0.86 4.40
N HIS A 26 13.62 -0.45 4.47
CA HIS A 26 14.38 -1.43 3.72
C HIS A 26 14.10 -1.31 2.22
N PRO A 27 15.12 -1.09 1.36
CA PRO A 27 14.88 -0.77 -0.07
C PRO A 27 14.06 -1.81 -0.80
N GLN A 28 14.30 -3.11 -0.55
CA GLN A 28 13.56 -4.18 -1.24
C GLN A 28 12.09 -4.21 -0.85
N LEU A 29 11.80 -3.95 0.44
CA LEU A 29 10.42 -3.89 0.91
C LEU A 29 9.69 -2.71 0.29
N CYS A 30 10.35 -1.57 0.20
CA CYS A 30 9.78 -0.37 -0.40
C CYS A 30 9.51 -0.56 -1.88
N GLU A 31 10.44 -1.19 -2.61
CA GLU A 31 10.24 -1.50 -4.03
C GLU A 31 9.06 -2.43 -4.26
N GLN A 32 8.96 -3.50 -3.47
CA GLN A 32 7.82 -4.42 -3.57
C GLN A 32 6.50 -3.72 -3.23
N ALA A 33 6.51 -2.89 -2.19
CA ALA A 33 5.32 -2.14 -1.81
C ALA A 33 4.86 -1.21 -2.93
N LEU A 34 5.80 -0.57 -3.63
CA LEU A 34 5.47 0.29 -4.78
C LEU A 34 4.85 -0.50 -5.92
N ILE A 35 5.39 -1.67 -6.24
CA ILE A 35 4.84 -2.53 -7.29
C ILE A 35 3.39 -2.93 -6.95
N GLU A 36 3.15 -3.32 -5.72
CA GLU A 36 1.80 -3.70 -5.28
C GLU A 36 0.85 -2.49 -5.23
N ALA A 37 1.34 -1.34 -4.81
CA ALA A 37 0.55 -0.10 -4.82
C ALA A 37 0.10 0.27 -6.22
N GLU A 38 0.99 0.15 -7.21
CA GLU A 38 0.64 0.40 -8.61
C GLU A 38 -0.42 -0.57 -9.11
N ALA A 39 -0.30 -1.85 -8.77
CA ALA A 39 -1.28 -2.85 -9.19
C ALA A 39 -2.66 -2.54 -8.60
N LEU A 40 -2.72 -2.19 -7.33
CA LEU A 40 -3.98 -1.82 -6.66
C LEU A 40 -4.54 -0.53 -7.23
N GLN A 41 -3.70 0.44 -7.52
CA GLN A 41 -4.12 1.71 -8.11
C GLN A 41 -4.75 1.49 -9.49
N ARG A 42 -4.17 0.61 -10.30
CA ARG A 42 -4.75 0.25 -11.60
C ARG A 42 -6.10 -0.46 -11.44
N GLN A 43 -6.24 -1.34 -10.44
CA GLN A 43 -7.52 -1.99 -10.14
C GLN A 43 -8.57 -0.96 -9.74
N ALA A 44 -8.20 -0.02 -8.87
CA ALA A 44 -9.11 1.03 -8.44
C ALA A 44 -9.58 1.87 -9.62
N SER A 45 -8.66 2.23 -10.51
CA SER A 45 -8.98 2.97 -11.73
C SER A 45 -9.94 2.19 -12.63
N ALA A 46 -9.67 0.90 -12.84
CA ALA A 46 -10.50 0.04 -13.68
C ALA A 46 -11.93 -0.12 -13.15
N ARG A 47 -12.11 0.00 -11.85
CA ARG A 47 -13.42 -0.07 -11.18
C ARG A 47 -14.04 1.30 -10.95
N SER A 48 -13.43 2.34 -11.46
CA SER A 48 -13.85 3.74 -11.21
C SER A 48 -13.88 4.09 -9.72
N ALA A 49 -13.08 3.43 -8.91
CA ALA A 49 -12.95 3.69 -7.48
C ALA A 49 -11.94 4.83 -7.25
N TYR A 50 -12.28 6.02 -7.72
CA TYR A 50 -11.35 7.16 -7.76
C TYR A 50 -10.91 7.64 -6.38
N PRO A 51 -11.76 7.66 -5.34
CA PRO A 51 -11.26 8.00 -4.00
C PRO A 51 -10.17 7.05 -3.52
N CYS A 52 -10.35 5.74 -3.75
CA CYS A 52 -9.34 4.74 -3.45
C CYS A 52 -8.07 4.97 -4.27
N GLN A 53 -8.21 5.22 -5.57
CA GLN A 53 -7.09 5.48 -6.46
C GLN A 53 -6.25 6.65 -5.96
N THR A 54 -6.90 7.75 -5.59
CA THR A 54 -6.22 8.96 -5.08
C THR A 54 -5.46 8.66 -3.79
N LEU A 55 -6.05 7.90 -2.88
CA LEU A 55 -5.39 7.51 -1.63
C LEU A 55 -4.16 6.66 -1.89
N LEU A 56 -4.25 5.71 -2.83
CA LEU A 56 -3.12 4.86 -3.20
C LEU A 56 -1.99 5.67 -3.85
N LEU A 57 -2.33 6.67 -4.67
CA LEU A 57 -1.32 7.56 -5.25
C LEU A 57 -0.56 8.32 -4.16
N GLY A 58 -1.26 8.77 -3.12
CA GLY A 58 -0.62 9.41 -1.96
C GLY A 58 0.33 8.47 -1.23
N VAL A 59 -0.07 7.21 -1.03
CA VAL A 59 0.81 6.22 -0.42
C VAL A 59 2.02 5.93 -1.29
N GLN A 60 1.85 5.85 -2.61
CA GLN A 60 2.97 5.68 -3.52
C GLN A 60 4.00 6.78 -3.36
N ALA A 61 3.56 8.02 -3.25
CA ALA A 61 4.44 9.15 -3.00
C ALA A 61 5.21 8.98 -1.68
N ASP A 62 4.53 8.57 -0.61
CA ASP A 62 5.18 8.31 0.68
C ASP A 62 6.23 7.20 0.60
N LEU A 63 5.94 6.14 -0.16
CA LEU A 63 6.89 5.04 -0.34
C LEU A 63 8.14 5.50 -1.10
N VAL A 64 7.96 6.31 -2.14
CA VAL A 64 9.09 6.89 -2.89
C VAL A 64 9.92 7.79 -1.98
N MET A 65 9.27 8.65 -1.20
CA MET A 65 9.97 9.52 -0.25
C MET A 65 10.77 8.70 0.75
N GLN A 66 10.22 7.59 1.23
CA GLN A 66 10.93 6.70 2.14
C GLN A 66 12.18 6.11 1.48
N GLN A 67 12.09 5.70 0.21
CA GLN A 67 13.25 5.20 -0.53
C GLN A 67 14.35 6.26 -0.66
N LEU A 68 13.95 7.52 -0.77
CA LEU A 68 14.88 8.66 -0.87
C LEU A 68 15.37 9.13 0.50
N GLN A 69 15.03 8.41 1.56
CA GLN A 69 15.38 8.75 2.94
C GLN A 69 14.81 10.10 3.39
N ALA A 70 13.69 10.48 2.79
CA ALA A 70 12.94 11.70 3.11
C ALA A 70 11.52 11.34 3.54
N GLY A 71 11.36 10.21 4.23
CA GLY A 71 10.05 9.71 4.65
C GLY A 71 9.33 10.66 5.60
N ARG A 72 8.00 10.58 5.58
CA ARG A 72 7.14 11.49 6.35
C ARG A 72 6.72 10.90 7.70
N GLY A 73 7.27 9.73 8.09
CA GLY A 73 7.01 9.15 9.41
C GLY A 73 5.54 8.86 9.67
N ALA A 74 5.01 9.39 10.77
CA ALA A 74 3.64 9.15 11.18
C ALA A 74 2.61 9.61 10.14
N LEU A 75 2.91 10.64 9.36
CA LEU A 75 2.02 11.10 8.29
C LEU A 75 1.89 10.06 7.19
N ALA A 76 2.98 9.40 6.82
CA ALA A 76 2.95 8.33 5.83
C ALA A 76 2.13 7.13 6.34
N ILE A 77 2.28 6.77 7.60
CA ILE A 77 1.49 5.70 8.22
C ILE A 77 0.00 6.08 8.22
N SER A 78 -0.32 7.32 8.52
CA SER A 78 -1.69 7.82 8.48
C SER A 78 -2.30 7.72 7.07
N ASP A 79 -1.51 8.07 6.05
CA ASP A 79 -1.94 7.95 4.64
C ASP A 79 -2.20 6.49 4.27
N LEU A 80 -1.34 5.58 4.74
CA LEU A 80 -1.53 4.15 4.51
C LEU A 80 -2.82 3.64 5.16
N GLN A 81 -3.08 4.06 6.39
CA GLN A 81 -4.32 3.69 7.09
C GLN A 81 -5.55 4.20 6.35
N ALA A 82 -5.50 5.45 5.87
CA ALA A 82 -6.59 6.02 5.10
C ALA A 82 -6.84 5.25 3.80
N ALA A 83 -5.78 4.87 3.10
CA ALA A 83 -5.89 4.07 1.87
C ALA A 83 -6.48 2.68 2.16
N THR A 84 -6.07 2.05 3.25
CA THR A 84 -6.60 0.75 3.63
C THR A 84 -8.11 0.82 3.88
N ARG A 85 -8.58 1.87 4.55
CA ARG A 85 -10.01 2.07 4.77
C ARG A 85 -10.74 2.45 3.48
N GLY A 86 -10.18 3.38 2.71
CA GLY A 86 -10.82 3.89 1.50
C GLY A 86 -10.83 2.90 0.34
N CYS A 87 -10.00 1.88 0.40
CA CYS A 87 -9.89 0.84 -0.62
C CYS A 87 -10.49 -0.50 -0.18
N SER A 88 -11.20 -0.53 0.96
CA SER A 88 -11.85 -1.76 1.41
C SER A 88 -12.82 -2.23 0.32
N GLY A 89 -12.64 -3.45 -0.16
CA GLY A 89 -13.41 -3.98 -1.27
C GLY A 89 -12.60 -4.24 -2.54
N LEU A 90 -11.35 -3.82 -2.54
CA LEU A 90 -10.43 -4.21 -3.61
C LEU A 90 -9.94 -5.66 -3.43
#